data_259af018e5b8bb52df73053890dd0de1
#
_entry.id   259af018e5b8bb52df73053890dd0de1
#
_cell.length_a   1.000
_cell.length_b   1.000
_cell.length_c   1.000
_cell.angle_alpha   90.00
_cell.angle_beta   90.00
_cell.angle_gamma   90.00
#
_symmetry.space_group_name_H-M   'P 1'
#
loop_
_entity.id
_entity.type
_entity.pdbx_description
1 polymer ?
#
loop_
_entity_poly.entity_id
_entity_poly.type
_entity_poly.pdbx_seq_one_letter_code
_entity_poly.pdbx_strand_id
1 'polypeptide(L)'
;SIRGIGYSNDEKSFDPAVGVVYDGVALTTNSGALIDNFDIEAIEVMRGPQGTLFGKNTIAGVISLTRTDPTGELGGSISGTLGNFGRTDVKAVVNVPVIKDVLAAKFFAASLQDDGYIYNVTLDKDVSKQDYLNYGAKFLWTPSENFSAKLTVEKIDDQSDNGAFRNLTGLGG
;
A
#
# COMPACT_ATOMS: atom_id res chain seq x y z
N SER A 1 6.50 8.10 12.35
CA SER A 1 6.35 8.22 13.83
C SER A 1 5.05 8.93 14.18
N ILE A 2 4.42 8.53 15.30
CA ILE A 2 3.27 9.22 15.88
C ILE A 2 3.72 9.82 17.22
N ARG A 3 3.56 11.16 17.40
CA ARG A 3 3.98 11.91 18.61
C ARG A 3 5.45 11.69 18.98
N GLY A 4 6.34 11.56 18.04
CA GLY A 4 7.76 11.30 18.26
C GLY A 4 8.10 9.86 18.64
N ILE A 5 7.11 8.99 18.83
CA ILE A 5 7.32 7.56 19.04
C ILE A 5 7.34 6.91 17.65
N GLY A 6 8.47 6.44 17.24
CA GLY A 6 8.69 5.77 15.95
C GLY A 6 10.10 5.22 15.90
N TYR A 7 10.34 4.35 14.95
CA TYR A 7 11.67 3.80 14.69
C TYR A 7 12.21 4.41 13.42
N SER A 8 13.45 4.86 13.43
CA SER A 8 14.13 5.44 12.26
C SER A 8 15.05 4.42 11.57
N ASN A 9 14.97 3.15 11.94
CA ASN A 9 15.83 2.11 11.40
C ASN A 9 15.11 1.32 10.34
N ASP A 10 15.61 1.33 9.11
CA ASP A 10 15.05 0.61 7.95
C ASP A 10 15.41 -0.89 7.94
N GLU A 11 15.99 -1.41 9.02
CA GLU A 11 16.28 -2.83 9.12
C GLU A 11 15.00 -3.66 9.22
N LYS A 12 14.85 -4.64 8.33
CA LYS A 12 13.70 -5.56 8.26
C LYS A 12 13.47 -6.39 9.53
N SER A 13 14.43 -6.39 10.47
CA SER A 13 14.40 -7.15 11.73
C SER A 13 13.74 -6.40 12.89
N PHE A 14 13.43 -5.13 12.76
CA PHE A 14 12.78 -4.36 13.82
C PHE A 14 11.29 -4.21 13.57
N ASP A 15 10.53 -4.56 14.60
CA ASP A 15 9.07 -4.38 14.61
C ASP A 15 8.72 -2.87 14.66
N PRO A 16 7.85 -2.37 13.79
CA PRO A 16 7.44 -0.97 13.80
C PRO A 16 6.66 -0.64 15.08
N ALA A 17 6.85 0.58 15.59
CA ALA A 17 6.05 1.08 16.73
C ALA A 17 4.63 1.54 16.32
N VAL A 18 4.42 1.78 15.02
CA VAL A 18 3.14 2.14 14.41
C VAL A 18 2.68 0.99 13.53
N GLY A 19 1.53 0.42 13.87
CA GLY A 19 0.90 -0.61 13.04
C GLY A 19 0.28 -0.01 11.78
N VAL A 20 0.33 -0.74 10.67
CA VAL A 20 -0.44 -0.43 9.47
C VAL A 20 -1.41 -1.57 9.21
N VAL A 21 -2.67 -1.21 9.02
CA VAL A 21 -3.75 -2.16 8.73
C VAL A 21 -4.36 -1.78 7.39
N TYR A 22 -4.53 -2.76 6.54
CA TYR A 22 -5.08 -2.58 5.21
C TYR A 22 -6.26 -3.53 4.99
N ASP A 23 -7.45 -2.99 4.76
CA ASP A 23 -8.72 -3.74 4.70
C ASP A 23 -8.90 -4.72 5.88
N GLY A 24 -8.50 -4.31 7.10
CA GLY A 24 -8.59 -5.13 8.31
C GLY A 24 -7.42 -6.12 8.51
N VAL A 25 -6.47 -6.21 7.60
CA VAL A 25 -5.30 -7.09 7.69
C VAL A 25 -4.08 -6.28 8.16
N ALA A 26 -3.47 -6.70 9.26
CA ALA A 26 -2.26 -6.05 9.78
C ALA A 26 -1.06 -6.37 8.88
N LEU A 27 -0.37 -5.35 8.42
CA LEU A 27 0.87 -5.47 7.65
C LEU A 27 2.05 -5.59 8.62
N THR A 28 2.82 -6.65 8.49
CA THR A 28 3.89 -6.99 9.45
C THR A 28 5.24 -6.38 9.09
N THR A 29 5.38 -5.78 7.91
CA THR A 29 6.65 -5.24 7.41
C THR A 29 6.54 -3.75 7.11
N ASN A 30 7.62 -2.99 7.36
CA ASN A 30 7.71 -1.58 6.97
C ASN A 30 7.57 -1.36 5.45
N SER A 31 8.04 -2.31 4.65
CA SER A 31 7.90 -2.25 3.19
C SER A 31 6.45 -2.36 2.73
N GLY A 32 5.59 -3.05 3.48
CA GLY A 32 4.15 -3.09 3.23
C GLY A 32 3.41 -1.80 3.61
N ALA A 33 4.04 -0.92 4.41
CA ALA A 33 3.46 0.37 4.79
C ALA A 33 3.56 1.45 3.70
N LEU A 34 4.33 1.21 2.64
CA LEU A 34 4.49 2.09 1.47
C LEU A 34 3.50 1.75 0.36
N ILE A 35 2.36 1.17 0.70
CA ILE A 35 1.29 0.90 -0.26
C ILE A 35 0.83 2.23 -0.86
N ASP A 36 0.76 2.26 -2.19
CA ASP A 36 0.20 3.40 -2.89
C ASP A 36 -1.27 3.60 -2.48
N ASN A 37 -1.61 4.84 -2.13
CA ASN A 37 -2.95 5.23 -1.69
C ASN A 37 -3.94 5.26 -2.88
N PHE A 38 -4.01 4.13 -3.58
CA PHE A 38 -4.85 3.95 -4.74
C PHE A 38 -6.18 3.29 -4.33
N ASP A 39 -7.30 3.85 -4.78
CA ASP A 39 -8.65 3.34 -4.54
C ASP A 39 -9.00 3.25 -3.03
N ILE A 40 -8.55 4.23 -2.25
CA ILE A 40 -8.77 4.30 -0.80
C ILE A 40 -10.05 5.07 -0.50
N GLU A 41 -10.92 4.50 0.32
CA GLU A 41 -12.13 5.12 0.85
C GLU A 41 -11.81 5.97 2.09
N ALA A 42 -11.02 5.39 3.01
CA ALA A 42 -10.70 6.03 4.28
C ALA A 42 -9.28 5.73 4.75
N ILE A 43 -8.67 6.73 5.36
CA ILE A 43 -7.43 6.61 6.12
C ILE A 43 -7.71 7.07 7.54
N GLU A 44 -7.62 6.15 8.50
CA GLU A 44 -7.86 6.42 9.90
C GLU A 44 -6.55 6.34 10.68
N VAL A 45 -6.27 7.33 11.52
CA VAL A 45 -5.09 7.37 12.38
C VAL A 45 -5.53 7.25 13.84
N MET A 46 -5.38 6.07 14.39
CA MET A 46 -5.64 5.78 15.80
C MET A 46 -4.37 6.03 16.62
N ARG A 47 -4.44 6.94 17.59
CA ARG A 47 -3.30 7.35 18.40
C ARG A 47 -3.29 6.64 19.75
N GLY A 48 -2.10 6.30 20.20
CA GLY A 48 -1.90 5.56 21.46
C GLY A 48 -1.95 4.04 21.27
N PRO A 49 -1.71 3.27 22.35
CA PRO A 49 -1.64 1.81 22.28
C PRO A 49 -2.94 1.18 21.79
N GLN A 50 -2.86 0.38 20.73
CA GLN A 50 -3.99 -0.31 20.10
C GLN A 50 -3.81 -1.84 20.11
N GLY A 51 -2.98 -2.36 21.03
CA GLY A 51 -2.59 -3.78 21.06
C GLY A 51 -3.74 -4.76 21.25
N THR A 52 -4.84 -4.35 21.90
CA THR A 52 -6.02 -5.19 22.14
C THR A 52 -6.81 -5.51 20.86
N LEU A 53 -6.79 -4.60 19.88
CA LEU A 53 -7.55 -4.74 18.63
C LEU A 53 -6.66 -5.19 17.46
N PHE A 54 -5.43 -4.71 17.41
CA PHE A 54 -4.54 -4.89 16.26
C PHE A 54 -3.27 -5.69 16.56
N GLY A 55 -3.13 -6.18 17.80
CA GLY A 55 -2.01 -7.04 18.21
C GLY A 55 -0.70 -6.29 18.43
N LYS A 56 0.43 -6.96 18.14
CA LYS A 56 1.78 -6.41 18.33
C LYS A 56 2.06 -5.22 17.42
N ASN A 57 3.11 -4.46 17.72
CA ASN A 57 3.62 -3.36 16.88
C ASN A 57 2.71 -2.12 16.78
N THR A 58 1.86 -1.91 17.79
CA THR A 58 0.86 -0.84 17.80
C THR A 58 0.96 0.05 19.04
N ILE A 59 2.18 0.21 19.58
CA ILE A 59 2.45 0.95 20.83
C ILE A 59 2.19 2.45 20.65
N ALA A 60 2.60 3.02 19.52
CA ALA A 60 2.43 4.44 19.21
C ALA A 60 1.06 4.74 18.57
N GLY A 61 0.48 3.76 17.89
CA GLY A 61 -0.79 3.88 17.20
C GLY A 61 -0.92 2.95 16.00
N VAL A 62 -2.01 3.14 15.25
CA VAL A 62 -2.33 2.38 14.04
C VAL A 62 -2.77 3.33 12.95
N ILE A 63 -2.33 3.08 11.74
CA ILE A 63 -2.86 3.68 10.51
C ILE A 63 -3.67 2.60 9.81
N SER A 64 -4.98 2.81 9.70
CA SER A 64 -5.90 1.90 9.01
C SER A 64 -6.27 2.51 7.66
N LEU A 65 -6.05 1.74 6.61
CA LEU A 65 -6.44 2.08 5.25
C LEU A 65 -7.56 1.15 4.82
N THR A 66 -8.65 1.72 4.35
CA THR A 66 -9.79 0.94 3.85
C THR A 66 -9.97 1.25 2.36
N ARG A 67 -9.95 0.23 1.54
CA ARG A 67 -10.22 0.35 0.10
C ARG A 67 -11.73 0.49 -0.14
N THR A 68 -12.10 1.25 -1.18
CA THR A 68 -13.51 1.37 -1.57
C THR A 68 -14.16 0.00 -1.80
N ASP A 69 -15.43 -0.10 -1.50
CA ASP A 69 -16.21 -1.31 -1.79
C ASP A 69 -16.69 -1.34 -3.26
N PRO A 70 -17.03 -2.50 -3.81
CA PRO A 70 -17.73 -2.59 -5.09
C PRO A 70 -19.03 -1.81 -5.06
N THR A 71 -19.26 -0.94 -6.07
CA THR A 71 -20.43 -0.04 -6.09
C THR A 71 -21.76 -0.71 -6.45
N GLY A 72 -21.73 -1.94 -7.00
CA GLY A 72 -22.92 -2.59 -7.54
C GLY A 72 -23.41 -2.02 -8.87
N GLU A 73 -22.71 -1.05 -9.43
CA GLU A 73 -22.99 -0.45 -10.74
C GLU A 73 -21.79 -0.65 -11.68
N LEU A 74 -22.07 -0.71 -12.99
CA LEU A 74 -21.01 -0.76 -13.98
C LEU A 74 -20.34 0.60 -14.07
N GLY A 75 -19.04 0.64 -13.76
CA GLY A 75 -18.27 1.87 -13.80
C GLY A 75 -16.80 1.61 -13.58
N GLY A 76 -16.00 2.66 -13.65
CA GLY A 76 -14.58 2.52 -13.40
C GLY A 76 -13.81 3.79 -13.68
N SER A 77 -12.52 3.74 -13.41
CA SER A 77 -11.58 4.82 -13.68
C SER A 77 -10.25 4.24 -14.15
N ILE A 78 -9.58 5.01 -14.98
CA ILE A 78 -8.19 4.77 -15.35
C ILE A 78 -7.44 6.09 -15.21
N SER A 79 -6.25 6.04 -14.64
CA SER A 79 -5.35 7.19 -14.55
C SER A 79 -3.95 6.80 -14.98
N GLY A 80 -3.27 7.72 -15.64
CA GLY A 80 -1.87 7.60 -16.02
C GLY A 80 -1.09 8.83 -15.58
N THR A 81 0.12 8.62 -15.07
CA THR A 81 1.04 9.69 -14.69
C THR A 81 2.37 9.46 -15.40
N LEU A 82 2.87 10.50 -16.06
CA LEU A 82 4.21 10.52 -16.63
C LEU A 82 5.04 11.58 -15.91
N GLY A 83 6.28 11.28 -15.61
CA GLY A 83 7.14 12.16 -14.86
C GLY A 83 8.60 12.08 -15.29
N ASN A 84 9.45 12.81 -14.57
CA ASN A 84 10.90 12.75 -14.75
C ASN A 84 11.44 11.39 -14.30
N PHE A 85 12.66 11.07 -14.69
CA PHE A 85 13.35 9.81 -14.37
C PHE A 85 12.60 8.56 -14.87
N GLY A 86 12.02 8.66 -16.08
CA GLY A 86 11.29 7.53 -16.68
C GLY A 86 9.98 7.16 -15.98
N ARG A 87 9.48 8.00 -15.03
CA ARG A 87 8.30 7.67 -14.25
C ARG A 87 7.07 7.45 -15.12
N THR A 88 6.48 6.28 -14.95
CA THR A 88 5.24 5.87 -15.60
C THR A 88 4.36 5.14 -14.61
N ASP A 89 3.25 5.77 -14.20
CA ASP A 89 2.26 5.15 -13.33
C ASP A 89 0.98 4.92 -14.13
N VAL A 90 0.40 3.73 -13.98
CA VAL A 90 -0.91 3.39 -14.53
C VAL A 90 -1.76 2.77 -13.43
N LYS A 91 -2.96 3.31 -13.21
CA LYS A 91 -3.90 2.81 -12.21
C LYS A 91 -5.27 2.65 -12.85
N ALA A 92 -5.94 1.55 -12.56
CA ALA A 92 -7.25 1.25 -13.11
C ALA A 92 -8.14 0.57 -12.08
N VAL A 93 -9.43 0.94 -12.08
CA VAL A 93 -10.49 0.30 -11.30
C VAL A 93 -11.68 0.06 -12.21
N VAL A 94 -12.30 -1.11 -12.09
CA VAL A 94 -13.54 -1.46 -12.79
C VAL A 94 -14.51 -2.10 -11.79
N ASN A 95 -15.70 -1.54 -11.68
CA ASN A 95 -16.82 -2.10 -10.92
C ASN A 95 -17.77 -2.83 -11.87
N VAL A 96 -18.24 -4.01 -11.47
CA VAL A 96 -19.14 -4.86 -12.26
C VAL A 96 -20.27 -5.36 -11.38
N PRO A 97 -21.55 -5.08 -11.71
CA PRO A 97 -22.68 -5.74 -11.08
C PRO A 97 -22.82 -7.16 -11.65
N VAL A 98 -22.27 -8.16 -10.93
CA VAL A 98 -22.32 -9.57 -11.39
C VAL A 98 -23.74 -10.11 -11.30
N ILE A 99 -24.41 -9.86 -10.18
CA ILE A 99 -25.85 -10.13 -9.99
C ILE A 99 -26.42 -8.87 -9.32
N LYS A 100 -27.37 -8.25 -10.00
CA LYS A 100 -27.97 -6.99 -9.52
C LYS A 100 -28.45 -7.12 -8.07
N ASP A 101 -28.07 -6.17 -7.25
CA ASP A 101 -28.42 -6.04 -5.83
C ASP A 101 -27.99 -7.22 -4.93
N VAL A 102 -27.26 -8.21 -5.47
CA VAL A 102 -26.83 -9.43 -4.73
C VAL A 102 -25.32 -9.61 -4.74
N LEU A 103 -24.67 -9.48 -5.90
CA LEU A 103 -23.24 -9.72 -6.03
C LEU A 103 -22.59 -8.64 -6.88
N ALA A 104 -21.76 -7.85 -6.27
CA ALA A 104 -20.90 -6.88 -6.94
C ALA A 104 -19.44 -7.32 -6.90
N ALA A 105 -18.71 -7.04 -7.98
CA ALA A 105 -17.29 -7.25 -8.07
C ALA A 105 -16.57 -5.96 -8.44
N LYS A 106 -15.37 -5.79 -7.94
CA LYS A 106 -14.45 -4.73 -8.32
C LYS A 106 -13.10 -5.33 -8.65
N PHE A 107 -12.55 -4.96 -9.78
CA PHE A 107 -11.19 -5.30 -10.19
C PHE A 107 -10.34 -4.03 -10.15
N PHE A 108 -9.11 -4.17 -9.69
CA PHE A 108 -8.19 -3.06 -9.59
C PHE A 108 -6.78 -3.48 -9.97
N ALA A 109 -6.02 -2.54 -10.54
CA ALA A 109 -4.61 -2.71 -10.84
C ALA A 109 -3.89 -1.37 -10.75
N ALA A 110 -2.65 -1.40 -10.24
CA ALA A 110 -1.73 -0.27 -10.21
C ALA A 110 -0.33 -0.75 -10.58
N SER A 111 0.29 -0.09 -11.53
CA SER A 111 1.69 -0.28 -11.91
C SER A 111 2.41 1.05 -11.76
N LEU A 112 3.47 1.07 -10.97
CA LEU A 112 4.27 2.26 -10.67
C LEU A 112 5.71 1.95 -11.02
N GLN A 113 6.28 2.70 -11.95
CA GLN A 113 7.63 2.48 -12.43
C GLN A 113 8.40 3.78 -12.54
N ASP A 114 9.68 3.78 -12.14
CA ASP A 114 10.66 4.80 -12.48
C ASP A 114 12.08 4.19 -12.55
N ASP A 115 12.99 4.92 -13.17
CA ASP A 115 14.38 4.49 -13.37
C ASP A 115 15.29 4.80 -12.17
N GLY A 116 14.73 5.44 -11.12
CA GLY A 116 15.49 5.94 -9.98
C GLY A 116 16.05 7.35 -10.20
N TYR A 117 16.31 8.04 -9.10
CA TYR A 117 16.73 9.45 -9.12
C TYR A 117 18.03 9.71 -8.36
N ILE A 118 18.67 8.66 -7.82
CA ILE A 118 19.93 8.74 -7.09
C ILE A 118 21.02 8.05 -7.91
N TYR A 119 21.99 8.83 -8.39
CA TYR A 119 23.15 8.26 -9.07
C TYR A 119 24.16 7.70 -8.09
N ASN A 120 24.49 6.41 -8.23
CA ASN A 120 25.49 5.72 -7.43
C ASN A 120 26.84 5.72 -8.17
N VAL A 121 27.76 6.55 -7.69
CA VAL A 121 29.10 6.72 -8.31
C VAL A 121 29.98 5.46 -8.27
N THR A 122 29.74 4.55 -7.34
CA THR A 122 30.51 3.31 -7.22
C THR A 122 30.02 2.23 -8.18
N LEU A 123 28.72 2.18 -8.39
CA LEU A 123 28.07 1.20 -9.28
C LEU A 123 27.88 1.73 -10.69
N ASP A 124 28.18 3.03 -10.92
CA ASP A 124 28.00 3.74 -12.19
C ASP A 124 26.58 3.56 -12.78
N LYS A 125 25.57 3.69 -11.91
CA LYS A 125 24.15 3.55 -12.31
C LYS A 125 23.21 4.32 -11.39
N ASP A 126 22.02 4.62 -11.90
CA ASP A 126 20.92 5.12 -11.07
C ASP A 126 20.38 4.01 -10.16
N VAL A 127 20.03 4.40 -8.94
CA VAL A 127 19.45 3.55 -7.89
C VAL A 127 18.22 4.23 -7.28
N SER A 128 17.51 3.55 -6.42
CA SER A 128 16.21 3.96 -5.91
C SER A 128 15.09 3.83 -6.96
N LYS A 129 15.23 2.85 -7.83
CA LYS A 129 14.23 2.51 -8.85
C LYS A 129 12.94 2.05 -8.17
N GLN A 130 11.80 2.54 -8.67
CA GLN A 130 10.48 2.00 -8.34
C GLN A 130 10.05 0.97 -9.40
N ASP A 131 9.62 -0.20 -8.95
CA ASP A 131 9.04 -1.24 -9.79
C ASP A 131 7.99 -2.00 -8.97
N TYR A 132 6.78 -1.45 -8.96
CA TYR A 132 5.68 -1.90 -8.12
C TYR A 132 4.48 -2.26 -8.96
N LEU A 133 3.95 -3.46 -8.77
CA LEU A 133 2.74 -3.95 -9.40
C LEU A 133 1.78 -4.47 -8.34
N ASN A 134 0.58 -3.93 -8.31
CA ASN A 134 -0.50 -4.37 -7.44
C ASN A 134 -1.74 -4.64 -8.28
N TYR A 135 -2.38 -5.79 -8.10
CA TYR A 135 -3.66 -6.07 -8.75
C TYR A 135 -4.49 -7.04 -7.92
N GLY A 136 -5.79 -6.95 -8.08
CA GLY A 136 -6.70 -7.81 -7.35
C GLY A 136 -8.15 -7.64 -7.71
N ALA A 137 -8.98 -8.32 -6.91
CA ALA A 137 -10.43 -8.23 -7.00
C ALA A 137 -11.04 -8.21 -5.61
N LYS A 138 -12.12 -7.45 -5.46
CA LYS A 138 -12.95 -7.40 -4.26
C LYS A 138 -14.38 -7.77 -4.64
N PHE A 139 -14.97 -8.66 -3.88
CA PHE A 139 -16.35 -9.13 -4.07
C PHE A 139 -17.18 -8.72 -2.86
N LEU A 140 -18.36 -8.20 -3.11
CA LEU A 140 -19.37 -7.92 -2.11
C LEU A 140 -20.61 -8.75 -2.43
N TRP A 141 -20.95 -9.67 -1.53
CA TRP A 141 -22.12 -10.52 -1.64
C TRP A 141 -23.14 -10.17 -0.57
N THR A 142 -24.32 -9.76 -1.00
CA THR A 142 -25.44 -9.29 -0.16
C THR A 142 -26.73 -10.03 -0.54
N PRO A 143 -26.84 -11.35 -0.23
CA PRO A 143 -28.02 -12.13 -0.63
C PRO A 143 -29.29 -11.75 0.10
N SER A 144 -29.21 -11.01 1.21
CA SER A 144 -30.34 -10.52 1.99
C SER A 144 -29.96 -9.28 2.78
N GLU A 145 -30.95 -8.53 3.27
CA GLU A 145 -30.74 -7.31 4.07
C GLU A 145 -29.94 -7.56 5.38
N ASN A 146 -29.99 -8.78 5.90
CA ASN A 146 -29.36 -9.13 7.18
C ASN A 146 -28.02 -9.86 7.01
N PHE A 147 -27.56 -10.05 5.78
CA PHE A 147 -26.29 -10.75 5.55
C PHE A 147 -25.48 -10.08 4.46
N SER A 148 -24.21 -9.83 4.77
CA SER A 148 -23.21 -9.40 3.79
C SER A 148 -21.89 -10.13 4.01
N ALA A 149 -21.20 -10.46 2.93
CA ALA A 149 -19.86 -11.02 2.97
C ALA A 149 -18.95 -10.29 1.97
N LYS A 150 -17.71 -10.02 2.38
CA LYS A 150 -16.68 -9.41 1.55
C LYS A 150 -15.52 -10.38 1.38
N LEU A 151 -15.04 -10.51 0.15
CA LEU A 151 -13.83 -11.26 -0.17
C LEU A 151 -12.90 -10.37 -1.00
N THR A 152 -11.67 -10.20 -0.52
CA THR A 152 -10.61 -9.53 -1.28
C THR A 152 -9.51 -10.53 -1.61
N VAL A 153 -9.10 -10.56 -2.87
CA VAL A 153 -7.94 -11.32 -3.35
C VAL A 153 -7.01 -10.33 -4.03
N GLU A 154 -5.79 -10.25 -3.55
CA GLU A 154 -4.82 -9.25 -4.00
C GLU A 154 -3.44 -9.86 -4.13
N LYS A 155 -2.69 -9.42 -5.13
CA LYS A 155 -1.27 -9.74 -5.28
C LYS A 155 -0.49 -8.46 -5.44
N ILE A 156 0.57 -8.34 -4.64
CA ILE A 156 1.56 -7.27 -4.69
C ILE A 156 2.89 -7.88 -5.11
N ASP A 157 3.50 -7.32 -6.12
CA ASP A 157 4.88 -7.61 -6.56
C ASP A 157 5.67 -6.30 -6.51
N ASP A 158 6.62 -6.23 -5.59
CA ASP A 158 7.43 -5.04 -5.35
C ASP A 158 8.92 -5.41 -5.54
N GLN A 159 9.47 -4.99 -6.67
CA GLN A 159 10.87 -5.18 -7.04
C GLN A 159 11.65 -3.87 -7.00
N SER A 160 11.12 -2.87 -6.28
CA SER A 160 11.75 -1.57 -6.11
C SER A 160 13.08 -1.68 -5.36
N ASP A 161 14.05 -0.89 -5.77
CA ASP A 161 15.32 -0.76 -5.06
C ASP A 161 15.09 0.00 -3.74
N ASN A 162 15.30 -0.67 -2.60
CA ASN A 162 15.27 0.00 -1.31
C ASN A 162 16.46 0.98 -1.18
N GLY A 163 16.14 2.20 -0.79
CA GLY A 163 16.92 3.40 -0.69
C GLY A 163 18.44 3.30 -0.64
N ALA A 164 19.10 4.17 -1.35
CA ALA A 164 20.54 4.29 -1.33
C ALA A 164 21.01 4.85 0.02
N PHE A 165 21.74 4.05 0.79
CA PHE A 165 22.43 4.52 1.99
C PHE A 165 23.78 5.12 1.63
N ARG A 166 24.05 6.35 2.06
CA ARG A 166 25.37 6.96 1.97
C ARG A 166 26.20 6.60 3.19
N ASN A 167 27.30 5.91 3.00
CA ASN A 167 28.29 5.73 4.06
C ASN A 167 29.10 7.03 4.23
N LEU A 168 28.90 7.74 5.34
CA LEU A 168 29.61 8.98 5.65
C LEU A 168 30.94 8.76 6.38
N THR A 169 31.28 7.53 6.77
CA THR A 169 32.51 7.24 7.52
C THR A 169 33.77 7.21 6.66
N GLY A 170 33.66 7.29 5.34
CA GLY A 170 34.80 7.33 4.41
C GLY A 170 35.28 8.72 4.00
N LEU A 171 34.78 9.81 4.58
CA LEU A 171 35.13 11.19 4.22
C LEU A 171 36.13 11.85 5.20
N GLY A 172 36.79 11.07 6.05
CA GLY A 172 37.79 11.52 7.00
C GLY A 172 39.19 10.94 6.65
N GLY A 173 39.78 11.42 5.56
CA GLY A 173 41.11 11.11 5.17
C GLY A 173 41.69 12.27 4.38
#